data_8660440960480a58fd2654f8dfb3b311
#
_entry.id   8660440960480a58fd2654f8dfb3b311
#
_cell.length_a   1.000
_cell.length_b   1.000
_cell.length_c   1.000
_cell.angle_alpha   90.00
_cell.angle_beta   90.00
_cell.angle_gamma   90.00
#
_symmetry.space_group_name_H-M   'P 1'
#
loop_
_entity.id
_entity.type
_entity.pdbx_description
1 polymer ?
#
loop_
_entity_poly.entity_id
_entity_poly.type
_entity_poly.pdbx_seq_one_letter_code
_entity_poly.pdbx_strand_id
1 'polypeptide(L)'
;MSKVEKVIVGMSGGVDSSVAALLLIEQGYSVEGLFMKNWDEDDETEYCTAKADLADAQQVCDKLGITLHTANFAADYWDNVFEHFLEEYRAGRTPNPDILCNREIKFKVFLDYAQILGADAIATGHYTRLAEVDGQTQLLKGLDSNKDQSYFLHAVEQSAFAKSLFPVGELEKPEVRRIAEEHGFVTSTKKDSTGICFIGERRFKDFLEQYIPAQPGEMVTPEGLVIGEHQGLMFYTIGQRQGLGIGGVKNSPDEPWYTLQKDLTSNRLVVGQGAQHPLLFTDQLRAEGINWINGRPSSRFTCMAKARYRQPDQQCLVTPTATGCEVQFEQPQRAITPGQSVVFYQGDHCLGGGTIEATWNGQMEAADVC
;
A
#
# COMPACT_ATOMS: atom_id res chain seq x y z
N MET A 1 11.81 9.86 29.03
CA MET A 1 10.93 10.37 27.97
C MET A 1 9.83 11.18 28.63
N SER A 2 9.50 12.39 28.13
CA SER A 2 8.33 13.13 28.59
C SER A 2 7.07 12.30 28.28
N LYS A 3 6.10 12.33 29.18
CA LYS A 3 4.81 11.64 28.97
C LYS A 3 4.12 12.30 27.78
N VAL A 4 3.67 11.53 26.77
CA VAL A 4 2.83 12.04 25.69
C VAL A 4 1.54 12.56 26.31
N GLU A 5 1.20 13.83 26.06
CA GLU A 5 -0.01 14.46 26.60
C GLU A 5 -0.96 14.85 25.49
N LYS A 6 -0.47 15.51 24.44
CA LYS A 6 -1.28 15.99 23.32
C LYS A 6 -1.07 15.13 22.06
N VAL A 7 -2.18 14.61 21.51
CA VAL A 7 -2.19 13.77 20.32
C VAL A 7 -3.08 14.40 19.25
N ILE A 8 -2.58 14.48 18.00
CA ILE A 8 -3.42 14.82 16.85
C ILE A 8 -3.74 13.57 16.06
N VAL A 9 -5.03 13.31 15.91
CA VAL A 9 -5.55 12.15 15.15
C VAL A 9 -5.81 12.55 13.71
N GLY A 10 -5.27 11.81 12.76
CA GLY A 10 -5.61 11.94 11.34
C GLY A 10 -7.05 11.48 11.11
N MET A 11 -7.98 12.44 11.00
CA MET A 11 -9.42 12.22 10.83
C MET A 11 -9.76 12.11 9.34
N SER A 12 -9.99 10.90 8.86
CA SER A 12 -10.29 10.63 7.43
C SER A 12 -11.78 10.67 7.10
N GLY A 13 -12.66 10.92 8.09
CA GLY A 13 -14.09 10.73 7.92
C GLY A 13 -14.53 9.27 7.84
N GLY A 14 -13.66 8.32 8.19
CA GLY A 14 -13.93 6.88 8.27
C GLY A 14 -14.10 6.39 9.71
N VAL A 15 -14.64 5.17 9.88
CA VAL A 15 -14.92 4.58 11.19
C VAL A 15 -13.65 4.37 12.03
N ASP A 16 -12.53 3.98 11.40
CA ASP A 16 -11.30 3.63 12.11
C ASP A 16 -10.66 4.84 12.80
N SER A 17 -10.59 5.99 12.12
CA SER A 17 -10.09 7.24 12.71
C SER A 17 -11.03 7.79 13.78
N SER A 18 -12.34 7.61 13.62
CA SER A 18 -13.33 8.00 14.62
C SER A 18 -13.15 7.27 15.94
N VAL A 19 -12.99 5.94 15.87
CA VAL A 19 -12.77 5.09 17.04
C VAL A 19 -11.38 5.31 17.62
N ALA A 20 -10.36 5.53 16.79
CA ALA A 20 -9.01 5.86 17.27
C ALA A 20 -9.02 7.12 18.15
N ALA A 21 -9.74 8.17 17.76
CA ALA A 21 -9.87 9.39 18.54
C ALA A 21 -10.58 9.13 19.89
N LEU A 22 -11.67 8.39 19.87
CA LEU A 22 -12.41 8.02 21.09
C LEU A 22 -11.52 7.27 22.09
N LEU A 23 -10.83 6.21 21.64
CA LEU A 23 -10.00 5.38 22.49
C LEU A 23 -8.86 6.17 23.15
N LEU A 24 -8.30 7.15 22.46
CA LEU A 24 -7.27 8.03 23.03
C LEU A 24 -7.84 8.97 24.10
N ILE A 25 -9.05 9.50 23.91
CA ILE A 25 -9.74 10.30 24.92
C ILE A 25 -10.00 9.45 26.18
N GLU A 26 -10.48 8.22 26.02
CA GLU A 26 -10.72 7.30 27.13
C GLU A 26 -9.42 6.91 27.87
N GLN A 27 -8.29 6.90 27.17
CA GLN A 27 -6.96 6.70 27.74
C GLN A 27 -6.42 7.97 28.45
N GLY A 28 -7.12 9.10 28.37
CA GLY A 28 -6.79 10.35 29.07
C GLY A 28 -5.82 11.27 28.31
N TYR A 29 -5.64 11.10 27.01
CA TYR A 29 -4.88 12.02 26.17
C TYR A 29 -5.70 13.31 25.89
N SER A 30 -5.00 14.43 25.70
CA SER A 30 -5.55 15.63 25.08
C SER A 30 -5.57 15.41 23.56
N VAL A 31 -6.76 15.24 22.99
CA VAL A 31 -6.94 14.85 21.59
C VAL A 31 -7.46 16.00 20.76
N GLU A 32 -6.87 16.22 19.60
CA GLU A 32 -7.40 17.07 18.52
C GLU A 32 -7.42 16.26 17.22
N GLY A 33 -8.26 16.64 16.27
CA GLY A 33 -8.33 16.01 14.95
C GLY A 33 -7.63 16.85 13.89
N LEU A 34 -7.09 16.21 12.85
CA LEU A 34 -6.66 16.87 11.63
C LEU A 34 -7.25 16.14 10.41
N PHE A 35 -8.02 16.87 9.60
CA PHE A 35 -8.44 16.40 8.29
C PHE A 35 -7.43 16.83 7.23
N MET A 36 -6.93 15.88 6.45
CA MET A 36 -5.95 16.09 5.39
C MET A 36 -6.64 16.05 4.03
N LYS A 37 -6.56 17.14 3.27
CA LYS A 37 -6.93 17.16 1.87
C LYS A 37 -5.67 16.88 1.03
N ASN A 38 -5.65 15.78 0.31
CA ASN A 38 -4.48 15.30 -0.45
C ASN A 38 -4.65 15.41 -1.97
N TRP A 39 -5.80 15.90 -2.45
CA TRP A 39 -6.10 15.99 -3.88
C TRP A 39 -7.04 17.15 -4.17
N ASP A 40 -6.69 17.99 -5.14
CA ASP A 40 -7.44 19.21 -5.50
C ASP A 40 -8.13 19.14 -6.87
N GLU A 41 -7.65 18.30 -7.80
CA GLU A 41 -8.12 18.31 -9.18
C GLU A 41 -9.60 17.92 -9.36
N ASP A 42 -10.19 17.27 -8.36
CA ASP A 42 -11.59 16.82 -8.39
C ASP A 42 -12.56 17.74 -7.63
N ASP A 43 -12.11 18.87 -7.12
CA ASP A 43 -12.87 19.71 -6.18
C ASP A 43 -14.27 20.13 -6.63
N GLU A 44 -14.52 20.21 -7.92
CA GLU A 44 -15.81 20.60 -8.49
C GLU A 44 -16.51 19.45 -9.22
N THR A 45 -15.99 18.21 -9.10
CA THR A 45 -16.54 17.04 -9.79
C THR A 45 -17.37 16.14 -8.84
N GLU A 46 -18.18 15.26 -9.43
CA GLU A 46 -18.94 14.22 -8.69
C GLU A 46 -18.03 13.19 -7.98
N TYR A 47 -16.73 13.18 -8.30
CA TYR A 47 -15.74 12.25 -7.73
C TYR A 47 -15.10 12.77 -6.44
N CYS A 48 -15.33 14.03 -6.07
CA CYS A 48 -14.78 14.62 -4.85
C CYS A 48 -15.55 14.15 -3.61
N THR A 49 -15.01 13.15 -2.90
CA THR A 49 -15.56 12.69 -1.61
C THR A 49 -15.09 13.55 -0.43
N ALA A 50 -14.08 14.40 -0.61
CA ALA A 50 -13.41 15.13 0.47
C ALA A 50 -14.37 16.00 1.28
N LYS A 51 -15.39 16.61 0.66
CA LYS A 51 -16.39 17.43 1.37
C LYS A 51 -17.28 16.58 2.30
N ALA A 52 -17.71 15.40 1.82
CA ALA A 52 -18.51 14.48 2.64
C ALA A 52 -17.66 13.89 3.77
N ASP A 53 -16.42 13.49 3.47
CA ASP A 53 -15.49 12.94 4.45
C ASP A 53 -15.13 13.97 5.54
N LEU A 54 -14.93 15.24 5.16
CA LEU A 54 -14.71 16.34 6.10
C LEU A 54 -15.94 16.58 6.99
N ALA A 55 -17.15 16.55 6.41
CA ALA A 55 -18.38 16.73 7.17
C ALA A 55 -18.59 15.59 8.19
N ASP A 56 -18.29 14.34 7.80
CA ASP A 56 -18.33 13.20 8.71
C ASP A 56 -17.29 13.33 9.83
N ALA A 57 -16.05 13.74 9.50
CA ALA A 57 -14.99 13.99 10.47
C ALA A 57 -15.38 15.09 11.47
N GLN A 58 -15.98 16.19 10.98
CA GLN A 58 -16.47 17.27 11.83
C GLN A 58 -17.55 16.81 12.79
N GLN A 59 -18.56 16.06 12.31
CA GLN A 59 -19.61 15.52 13.15
C GLN A 59 -19.07 14.60 14.27
N VAL A 60 -18.07 13.79 13.97
CA VAL A 60 -17.40 12.95 14.98
C VAL A 60 -16.65 13.82 16.00
N CYS A 61 -15.88 14.81 15.54
CA CYS A 61 -15.14 15.72 16.42
C CYS A 61 -16.07 16.53 17.33
N ASP A 62 -17.18 17.05 16.78
CA ASP A 62 -18.21 17.77 17.56
C ASP A 62 -18.81 16.88 18.66
N LYS A 63 -19.09 15.62 18.33
CA LYS A 63 -19.62 14.63 19.28
C LYS A 63 -18.62 14.27 20.38
N LEU A 64 -17.33 14.20 20.04
CA LEU A 64 -16.26 13.93 21.00
C LEU A 64 -15.85 15.19 21.79
N GLY A 65 -16.30 16.37 21.39
CA GLY A 65 -15.92 17.64 22.02
C GLY A 65 -14.46 18.05 21.74
N ILE A 66 -13.89 17.64 20.60
CA ILE A 66 -12.52 17.92 20.20
C ILE A 66 -12.46 18.90 19.02
N THR A 67 -11.37 19.65 18.91
CA THR A 67 -11.12 20.56 17.79
C THR A 67 -10.72 19.75 16.53
N LEU A 68 -11.31 20.09 15.38
CA LEU A 68 -10.87 19.60 14.08
C LEU A 68 -10.10 20.69 13.33
N HIS A 69 -8.83 20.41 13.03
CA HIS A 69 -8.02 21.21 12.12
C HIS A 69 -8.18 20.68 10.69
N THR A 70 -7.91 21.53 9.70
CA THR A 70 -7.87 21.13 8.29
C THR A 70 -6.56 21.60 7.68
N ALA A 71 -5.93 20.75 6.88
CA ALA A 71 -4.73 21.09 6.12
C ALA A 71 -4.85 20.57 4.69
N ASN A 72 -4.33 21.34 3.74
CA ASN A 72 -4.23 20.94 2.35
C ASN A 72 -2.78 20.52 2.05
N PHE A 73 -2.59 19.25 1.75
CA PHE A 73 -1.31 18.63 1.37
C PHE A 73 -1.30 18.18 -0.09
N ALA A 74 -2.19 18.72 -0.94
CA ALA A 74 -2.31 18.28 -2.34
C ALA A 74 -1.02 18.51 -3.13
N ALA A 75 -0.32 19.61 -2.90
CA ALA A 75 0.98 19.88 -3.54
C ALA A 75 2.04 18.85 -3.10
N ASP A 76 2.16 18.60 -1.80
CA ASP A 76 3.10 17.59 -1.27
C ASP A 76 2.77 16.20 -1.80
N TYR A 77 1.47 15.88 -1.91
CA TYR A 77 1.00 14.60 -2.44
C TYR A 77 1.32 14.46 -3.93
N TRP A 78 1.12 15.52 -4.70
CA TRP A 78 1.46 15.55 -6.12
C TRP A 78 2.94 15.27 -6.33
N ASP A 79 3.80 16.05 -5.69
CA ASP A 79 5.25 15.99 -5.89
C ASP A 79 5.89 14.69 -5.38
N ASN A 80 5.41 14.16 -4.24
CA ASN A 80 6.08 13.03 -3.58
C ASN A 80 5.40 11.68 -3.76
N VAL A 81 4.14 11.64 -4.23
CA VAL A 81 3.39 10.39 -4.42
C VAL A 81 2.93 10.21 -5.86
N PHE A 82 2.25 11.22 -6.41
CA PHE A 82 1.58 11.06 -7.70
C PHE A 82 2.55 11.10 -8.89
N GLU A 83 3.54 11.97 -8.89
CA GLU A 83 4.57 11.98 -9.94
C GLU A 83 5.31 10.64 -10.00
N HIS A 84 5.73 10.11 -8.87
CA HIS A 84 6.37 8.80 -8.81
C HIS A 84 5.45 7.67 -9.30
N PHE A 85 4.17 7.74 -8.94
CA PHE A 85 3.16 6.80 -9.45
C PHE A 85 3.10 6.81 -10.98
N LEU A 86 3.11 7.99 -11.61
CA LEU A 86 3.10 8.12 -13.07
C LEU A 86 4.40 7.61 -13.70
N GLU A 87 5.56 7.88 -13.09
CA GLU A 87 6.87 7.39 -13.54
C GLU A 87 6.94 5.87 -13.56
N GLU A 88 6.47 5.22 -12.51
CA GLU A 88 6.41 3.75 -12.42
C GLU A 88 5.53 3.14 -13.52
N TYR A 89 4.36 3.74 -13.79
CA TYR A 89 3.51 3.28 -14.89
C TYR A 89 4.13 3.52 -16.27
N ARG A 90 4.83 4.63 -16.48
CA ARG A 90 5.61 4.88 -17.72
C ARG A 90 6.71 3.85 -17.90
N ALA A 91 7.33 3.41 -16.81
CA ALA A 91 8.32 2.34 -16.81
C ALA A 91 7.72 0.92 -16.89
N GLY A 92 6.40 0.78 -17.10
CA GLY A 92 5.70 -0.51 -17.21
C GLY A 92 5.53 -1.25 -15.89
N ARG A 93 5.93 -0.66 -14.75
CA ARG A 93 5.79 -1.25 -13.42
C ARG A 93 4.40 -1.01 -12.85
N THR A 94 4.06 -1.66 -11.75
CA THR A 94 2.76 -1.50 -11.08
C THR A 94 2.99 -1.01 -9.65
N PRO A 95 3.02 0.32 -9.41
CA PRO A 95 3.30 0.90 -8.09
C PRO A 95 2.14 0.71 -7.11
N ASN A 96 2.46 0.89 -5.82
CA ASN A 96 1.47 1.01 -4.76
C ASN A 96 1.58 2.40 -4.10
N PRO A 97 0.75 3.37 -4.48
CA PRO A 97 0.83 4.74 -3.98
C PRO A 97 0.51 4.87 -2.48
N ASP A 98 -0.22 3.92 -1.88
CA ASP A 98 -0.56 3.97 -0.45
C ASP A 98 0.69 3.90 0.44
N ILE A 99 1.73 3.19 0.00
CA ILE A 99 3.01 3.10 0.71
C ILE A 99 3.70 4.46 0.75
N LEU A 100 3.77 5.15 -0.40
CA LEU A 100 4.34 6.49 -0.47
C LEU A 100 3.48 7.52 0.27
N CYS A 101 2.16 7.42 0.17
CA CYS A 101 1.24 8.26 0.94
C CYS A 101 1.49 8.12 2.44
N ASN A 102 1.68 6.90 2.94
CA ASN A 102 2.03 6.71 4.35
C ASN A 102 3.39 7.33 4.66
N ARG A 103 4.45 7.02 3.89
CA ARG A 103 5.80 7.50 4.14
C ARG A 103 5.92 9.03 4.07
N GLU A 104 5.45 9.64 2.96
CA GLU A 104 5.72 11.04 2.68
C GLU A 104 4.65 11.98 3.26
N ILE A 105 3.38 11.56 3.28
CA ILE A 105 2.30 12.44 3.71
C ILE A 105 1.94 12.19 5.17
N LYS A 106 1.51 10.95 5.53
CA LYS A 106 0.96 10.72 6.87
C LYS A 106 2.04 10.70 7.97
N PHE A 107 3.19 10.08 7.73
CA PHE A 107 4.23 9.92 8.75
C PHE A 107 5.42 10.86 8.55
N LYS A 108 5.27 11.87 7.69
CA LYS A 108 6.23 12.97 7.50
C LYS A 108 5.51 14.31 7.52
N VAL A 109 4.84 14.73 6.44
CA VAL A 109 4.20 16.06 6.36
C VAL A 109 3.15 16.27 7.46
N PHE A 110 2.26 15.29 7.69
CA PHE A 110 1.28 15.39 8.78
C PHE A 110 1.95 15.38 10.15
N LEU A 111 2.96 14.55 10.38
CA LEU A 111 3.70 14.52 11.64
C LEU A 111 4.36 15.88 11.93
N ASP A 112 5.04 16.45 10.93
CA ASP A 112 5.68 17.76 11.05
C ASP A 112 4.64 18.87 11.34
N TYR A 113 3.52 18.85 10.62
CA TYR A 113 2.43 19.81 10.84
C TYR A 113 1.80 19.67 12.22
N ALA A 114 1.58 18.46 12.70
CA ALA A 114 1.06 18.19 14.04
C ALA A 114 2.00 18.72 15.14
N GLN A 115 3.32 18.60 14.94
CA GLN A 115 4.31 19.17 15.86
C GLN A 115 4.27 20.70 15.88
N ILE A 116 4.02 21.37 14.75
CA ILE A 116 3.80 22.83 14.68
C ILE A 116 2.56 23.22 15.50
N LEU A 117 1.52 22.39 15.52
CA LEU A 117 0.33 22.58 16.37
C LEU A 117 0.57 22.20 17.84
N GLY A 118 1.78 21.83 18.21
CA GLY A 118 2.20 21.51 19.58
C GLY A 118 1.81 20.11 20.03
N ALA A 119 1.61 19.16 19.10
CA ALA A 119 1.39 17.75 19.45
C ALA A 119 2.69 17.04 19.82
N ASP A 120 2.61 16.16 20.81
CA ASP A 120 3.69 15.25 21.19
C ASP A 120 3.76 14.03 20.26
N ALA A 121 2.58 13.60 19.75
CA ALA A 121 2.44 12.46 18.85
C ALA A 121 1.26 12.65 17.89
N ILE A 122 1.28 11.85 16.82
CA ILE A 122 0.11 11.67 15.94
C ILE A 122 -0.54 10.32 16.21
N ALA A 123 -1.80 10.18 15.79
CA ALA A 123 -2.46 8.89 15.75
C ALA A 123 -3.23 8.69 14.47
N THR A 124 -3.36 7.44 14.06
CA THR A 124 -4.11 7.06 12.87
C THR A 124 -4.95 5.81 13.12
N GLY A 125 -5.97 5.60 12.29
CA GLY A 125 -6.81 4.39 12.32
C GLY A 125 -6.18 3.17 11.62
N HIS A 126 -4.85 3.05 11.54
CA HIS A 126 -4.21 1.87 10.96
C HIS A 126 -4.28 0.67 11.90
N TYR A 127 -4.59 -0.49 11.32
CA TYR A 127 -4.55 -1.79 12.00
C TYR A 127 -3.12 -2.31 12.04
N THR A 128 -2.34 -1.77 12.95
CA THR A 128 -0.96 -2.20 13.25
C THR A 128 -0.65 -1.89 14.71
N ARG A 129 0.41 -2.46 15.24
CA ARG A 129 0.82 -2.28 16.65
C ARG A 129 2.26 -1.80 16.71
N LEU A 130 2.61 -1.21 17.83
CA LEU A 130 3.99 -0.86 18.16
C LEU A 130 4.41 -1.54 19.45
N ALA A 131 5.69 -1.89 19.53
CA ALA A 131 6.31 -2.35 20.77
C ALA A 131 7.65 -1.66 20.99
N GLU A 132 7.99 -1.40 22.25
CA GLU A 132 9.31 -0.92 22.64
C GLU A 132 10.17 -2.11 23.05
N VAL A 133 11.23 -2.37 22.32
CA VAL A 133 12.19 -3.45 22.60
C VAL A 133 13.60 -2.88 22.56
N ASP A 134 14.34 -3.01 23.65
CA ASP A 134 15.72 -2.50 23.79
C ASP A 134 15.88 -1.00 23.43
N GLY A 135 14.85 -0.19 23.72
CA GLY A 135 14.84 1.24 23.45
C GLY A 135 14.60 1.59 21.98
N GLN A 136 14.14 0.64 21.18
CA GLN A 136 13.74 0.84 19.79
C GLN A 136 12.25 0.54 19.61
N THR A 137 11.56 1.40 18.89
CA THR A 137 10.16 1.17 18.49
C THR A 137 10.12 0.18 17.34
N GLN A 138 9.42 -0.92 17.51
CA GLN A 138 9.18 -1.95 16.50
C GLN A 138 7.77 -1.83 15.94
N LEU A 139 7.65 -1.97 14.62
CA LEU A 139 6.35 -2.10 13.94
C LEU A 139 5.90 -3.57 13.99
N LEU A 140 4.69 -3.81 14.49
CA LEU A 140 4.10 -5.14 14.59
C LEU A 140 2.83 -5.23 13.73
N LYS A 141 2.52 -6.43 13.25
CA LYS A 141 1.22 -6.74 12.63
C LYS A 141 0.06 -6.35 13.55
N GLY A 142 -1.05 -5.90 12.98
CA GLY A 142 -2.29 -5.72 13.71
C GLY A 142 -2.86 -7.04 14.21
N LEU A 143 -3.70 -6.98 15.24
CA LEU A 143 -4.36 -8.18 15.81
C LEU A 143 -5.29 -8.83 14.77
N ASP A 144 -6.08 -8.01 14.05
CA ASP A 144 -6.92 -8.49 12.94
C ASP A 144 -6.06 -8.82 11.72
N SER A 145 -5.76 -10.09 11.52
CA SER A 145 -4.94 -10.57 10.39
C SER A 145 -5.54 -10.26 9.01
N ASN A 146 -6.87 -10.05 8.92
CA ASN A 146 -7.53 -9.68 7.67
C ASN A 146 -7.40 -8.19 7.36
N LYS A 147 -7.08 -7.38 8.38
CA LYS A 147 -6.97 -5.92 8.29
C LYS A 147 -5.55 -5.42 8.55
N ASP A 148 -4.61 -6.28 8.95
CA ASP A 148 -3.22 -5.91 9.20
C ASP A 148 -2.67 -5.01 8.11
N GLN A 149 -2.23 -3.80 8.48
CA GLN A 149 -1.73 -2.77 7.56
C GLN A 149 -0.23 -2.53 7.71
N SER A 150 0.48 -3.34 8.48
CA SER A 150 1.94 -3.24 8.62
C SER A 150 2.67 -3.29 7.27
N TYR A 151 2.11 -4.01 6.29
CA TYR A 151 2.60 -4.06 4.91
C TYR A 151 2.71 -2.65 4.27
N PHE A 152 1.74 -1.78 4.48
CA PHE A 152 1.73 -0.43 3.89
C PHE A 152 2.61 0.56 4.65
N LEU A 153 3.09 0.18 5.83
CA LEU A 153 3.90 1.02 6.70
C LEU A 153 5.39 0.66 6.69
N HIS A 154 5.80 -0.39 5.96
CA HIS A 154 7.19 -0.86 5.94
C HIS A 154 8.21 0.21 5.52
N ALA A 155 7.79 1.20 4.74
CA ALA A 155 8.64 2.26 4.22
C ALA A 155 8.74 3.49 5.15
N VAL A 156 8.01 3.49 6.28
CA VAL A 156 8.01 4.59 7.25
C VAL A 156 9.25 4.47 8.17
N GLU A 157 9.86 5.60 8.45
CA GLU A 157 11.04 5.68 9.32
C GLU A 157 10.72 5.31 10.78
N GLN A 158 11.63 4.61 11.45
CA GLN A 158 11.49 4.23 12.86
C GLN A 158 11.25 5.44 13.79
N SER A 159 11.88 6.58 13.50
CA SER A 159 11.70 7.84 14.24
C SER A 159 10.29 8.39 14.19
N ALA A 160 9.55 8.14 13.11
CA ALA A 160 8.15 8.52 12.99
C ALA A 160 7.24 7.60 13.82
N PHE A 161 7.54 6.29 13.87
CA PHE A 161 6.83 5.35 14.73
C PHE A 161 6.95 5.71 16.21
N ALA A 162 8.12 6.16 16.66
CA ALA A 162 8.34 6.61 18.04
C ALA A 162 7.45 7.80 18.46
N LYS A 163 6.83 8.50 17.50
CA LYS A 163 5.90 9.62 17.69
C LYS A 163 4.50 9.30 17.18
N SER A 164 4.14 8.02 17.07
CA SER A 164 2.88 7.58 16.48
C SER A 164 2.13 6.63 17.40
N LEU A 165 0.80 6.66 17.31
CA LEU A 165 -0.10 5.76 18.04
C LEU A 165 -1.08 5.11 17.07
N PHE A 166 -1.38 3.84 17.30
CA PHE A 166 -2.32 3.04 16.50
C PHE A 166 -3.39 2.41 17.40
N PRO A 167 -4.35 3.19 17.89
CA PRO A 167 -5.28 2.74 18.94
C PRO A 167 -6.14 1.54 18.56
N VAL A 168 -6.44 1.37 17.25
CA VAL A 168 -7.26 0.27 16.74
C VAL A 168 -6.46 -0.99 16.41
N GLY A 169 -5.14 -0.95 16.55
CA GLY A 169 -4.24 -2.07 16.19
C GLY A 169 -4.44 -3.34 17.02
N GLU A 170 -4.93 -3.22 18.24
CA GLU A 170 -5.25 -4.32 19.15
C GLU A 170 -6.72 -4.80 19.04
N LEU A 171 -7.47 -4.31 18.05
CA LEU A 171 -8.88 -4.63 17.87
C LEU A 171 -9.14 -5.32 16.54
N GLU A 172 -10.15 -6.18 16.51
CA GLU A 172 -10.72 -6.68 15.28
C GLU A 172 -11.71 -5.67 14.68
N LYS A 173 -11.84 -5.64 13.36
CA LYS A 173 -12.72 -4.69 12.64
C LYS A 173 -14.18 -4.73 13.11
N PRO A 174 -14.80 -5.89 13.38
CA PRO A 174 -16.16 -5.94 13.94
C PRO A 174 -16.28 -5.20 15.27
N GLU A 175 -15.27 -5.27 16.12
CA GLU A 175 -15.25 -4.57 17.41
C GLU A 175 -15.15 -3.05 17.23
N VAL A 176 -14.31 -2.58 16.30
CA VAL A 176 -14.23 -1.15 15.96
C VAL A 176 -15.58 -0.63 15.49
N ARG A 177 -16.34 -1.40 14.66
CA ARG A 177 -17.67 -1.02 14.22
C ARG A 177 -18.67 -1.01 15.37
N ARG A 178 -18.61 -2.00 16.27
CA ARG A 178 -19.47 -2.06 17.46
C ARG A 178 -19.28 -0.83 18.35
N ILE A 179 -18.02 -0.46 18.63
CA ILE A 179 -17.70 0.74 19.40
C ILE A 179 -18.26 2.00 18.74
N ALA A 180 -18.09 2.13 17.43
CA ALA A 180 -18.61 3.28 16.69
C ALA A 180 -20.14 3.36 16.72
N GLU A 181 -20.83 2.22 16.64
CA GLU A 181 -22.27 2.13 16.72
C GLU A 181 -22.79 2.49 18.13
N GLU A 182 -22.20 1.94 19.17
CA GLU A 182 -22.54 2.23 20.58
C GLU A 182 -22.40 3.71 20.92
N HIS A 183 -21.40 4.37 20.35
CA HIS A 183 -21.21 5.82 20.50
C HIS A 183 -22.01 6.63 19.48
N GLY A 184 -22.78 5.98 18.60
CA GLY A 184 -23.65 6.61 17.61
C GLY A 184 -22.86 7.50 16.63
N PHE A 185 -21.68 7.08 16.19
CA PHE A 185 -20.93 7.79 15.16
C PHE A 185 -21.60 7.61 13.78
N VAL A 186 -21.70 8.69 13.03
CA VAL A 186 -22.24 8.66 11.65
C VAL A 186 -21.43 7.75 10.74
N THR A 187 -20.17 7.51 11.08
CA THR A 187 -19.21 6.67 10.33
C THR A 187 -19.37 5.16 10.58
N SER A 188 -20.22 4.72 11.55
CA SER A 188 -20.32 3.31 11.98
C SER A 188 -20.67 2.35 10.84
N THR A 189 -21.56 2.77 9.92
CA THR A 189 -22.01 1.97 8.76
C THR A 189 -21.27 2.30 7.46
N LYS A 190 -20.36 3.28 7.50
CA LYS A 190 -19.61 3.70 6.31
C LYS A 190 -18.75 2.56 5.79
N LYS A 191 -18.76 2.36 4.46
CA LYS A 191 -17.91 1.35 3.82
C LYS A 191 -16.45 1.71 4.00
N ASP A 192 -15.60 0.68 4.11
CA ASP A 192 -14.15 0.87 4.13
C ASP A 192 -13.71 1.46 2.78
N SER A 193 -12.78 2.41 2.81
CA SER A 193 -12.14 2.90 1.58
C SER A 193 -11.35 1.77 0.93
N THR A 194 -11.68 1.43 -0.31
CA THR A 194 -11.07 0.31 -1.05
C THR A 194 -10.28 0.76 -2.27
N GLY A 195 -10.27 2.06 -2.58
CA GLY A 195 -9.62 2.65 -3.73
C GLY A 195 -8.40 3.48 -3.37
N ILE A 196 -7.62 3.82 -4.39
CA ILE A 196 -6.54 4.81 -4.30
C ILE A 196 -7.18 6.18 -4.10
N CYS A 197 -6.70 6.96 -3.13
CA CYS A 197 -7.33 8.19 -2.66
C CYS A 197 -7.66 9.20 -3.77
N PHE A 198 -6.81 9.33 -4.80
CA PHE A 198 -6.99 10.28 -5.90
C PHE A 198 -7.75 9.73 -7.11
N ILE A 199 -8.06 8.43 -7.15
CA ILE A 199 -8.84 7.82 -8.24
C ILE A 199 -10.33 7.83 -7.90
N GLY A 200 -10.67 7.65 -6.62
CA GLY A 200 -12.05 7.56 -6.18
C GLY A 200 -12.78 6.36 -6.80
N GLU A 201 -14.04 6.55 -7.20
CA GLU A 201 -14.88 5.53 -7.85
C GLU A 201 -14.72 5.47 -9.39
N ARG A 202 -13.78 6.24 -9.94
CA ARG A 202 -13.51 6.26 -11.40
C ARG A 202 -12.90 4.95 -11.86
N ARG A 203 -13.09 4.66 -13.15
CA ARG A 203 -12.32 3.58 -13.79
C ARG A 203 -10.86 3.98 -13.84
N PHE A 204 -10.01 3.11 -13.32
CA PHE A 204 -8.56 3.31 -13.27
C PHE A 204 -7.96 3.71 -14.62
N LYS A 205 -8.42 3.05 -15.70
CA LYS A 205 -7.98 3.33 -17.07
C LYS A 205 -8.27 4.76 -17.46
N ASP A 206 -9.53 5.22 -17.32
CA ASP A 206 -9.98 6.54 -17.74
C ASP A 206 -9.25 7.66 -16.98
N PHE A 207 -8.88 7.39 -15.73
CA PHE A 207 -8.06 8.28 -14.94
C PHE A 207 -6.62 8.33 -15.45
N LEU A 208 -5.97 7.20 -15.64
CA LEU A 208 -4.55 7.15 -16.02
C LEU A 208 -4.29 7.69 -17.43
N GLU A 209 -5.25 7.54 -18.38
CA GLU A 209 -5.17 8.07 -19.74
C GLU A 209 -5.09 9.61 -19.81
N GLN A 210 -5.53 10.32 -18.76
CA GLN A 210 -5.40 11.78 -18.69
C GLN A 210 -3.94 12.23 -18.55
N TYR A 211 -3.07 11.37 -17.98
CA TYR A 211 -1.68 11.69 -17.67
C TYR A 211 -0.65 10.92 -18.52
N ILE A 212 -1.02 9.73 -18.98
CA ILE A 212 -0.14 8.87 -19.76
C ILE A 212 -0.89 8.42 -21.01
N PRO A 213 -0.44 8.82 -22.23
CA PRO A 213 -1.07 8.36 -23.48
C PRO A 213 -1.01 6.84 -23.61
N ALA A 214 -2.15 6.23 -23.89
CA ALA A 214 -2.23 4.81 -24.17
C ALA A 214 -1.49 4.45 -25.47
N GLN A 215 -0.74 3.36 -25.43
CA GLN A 215 -0.06 2.80 -26.59
C GLN A 215 -0.56 1.37 -26.83
N PRO A 216 -1.55 1.16 -27.71
CA PRO A 216 -2.02 -0.17 -28.06
C PRO A 216 -0.92 -1.04 -28.68
N GLY A 217 -1.02 -2.37 -28.53
CA GLY A 217 -0.10 -3.33 -29.09
C GLY A 217 -0.65 -4.74 -29.05
N GLU A 218 0.15 -5.70 -29.51
CA GLU A 218 -0.27 -7.10 -29.64
C GLU A 218 -0.32 -7.82 -28.29
N MET A 219 -1.36 -8.66 -28.09
CA MET A 219 -1.35 -9.72 -27.10
C MET A 219 -0.87 -11.00 -27.75
N VAL A 220 0.18 -11.60 -27.18
CA VAL A 220 0.84 -12.79 -27.74
C VAL A 220 0.91 -13.92 -26.72
N THR A 221 0.89 -15.17 -27.20
CA THR A 221 1.26 -16.32 -26.34
C THR A 221 2.77 -16.37 -26.13
N PRO A 222 3.29 -17.20 -25.20
CA PRO A 222 4.74 -17.40 -25.03
C PRO A 222 5.44 -17.91 -26.32
N GLU A 223 4.70 -18.62 -27.20
CA GLU A 223 5.18 -19.11 -28.48
C GLU A 223 5.16 -18.04 -29.60
N GLY A 224 4.66 -16.83 -29.28
CA GLY A 224 4.60 -15.70 -30.21
C GLY A 224 3.33 -15.64 -31.08
N LEU A 225 2.31 -16.47 -30.80
CA LEU A 225 1.04 -16.40 -31.52
C LEU A 225 0.26 -15.14 -31.08
N VAL A 226 -0.08 -14.28 -32.02
CA VAL A 226 -0.95 -13.11 -31.78
C VAL A 226 -2.40 -13.58 -31.57
N ILE A 227 -2.99 -13.21 -30.44
CA ILE A 227 -4.34 -13.64 -30.03
C ILE A 227 -5.28 -12.47 -29.73
N GLY A 228 -4.79 -11.24 -29.77
CA GLY A 228 -5.57 -10.04 -29.52
C GLY A 228 -4.72 -8.78 -29.55
N GLU A 229 -5.33 -7.68 -29.08
CA GLU A 229 -4.69 -6.39 -28.98
C GLU A 229 -4.95 -5.79 -27.56
N HIS A 230 -3.90 -5.30 -26.91
CA HIS A 230 -4.03 -4.58 -25.65
C HIS A 230 -4.12 -3.07 -25.87
N GLN A 231 -4.69 -2.36 -24.91
CA GLN A 231 -4.94 -0.92 -25.00
C GLN A 231 -3.80 -0.06 -24.43
N GLY A 232 -2.72 -0.67 -23.98
CA GLY A 232 -1.55 -0.07 -23.36
C GLY A 232 -1.04 -0.93 -22.23
N LEU A 233 0.27 -1.26 -22.21
CA LEU A 233 0.88 -2.16 -21.21
C LEU A 233 0.69 -1.67 -19.76
N MET A 234 0.56 -0.37 -19.56
CA MET A 234 0.35 0.25 -18.25
C MET A 234 -0.96 -0.18 -17.56
N PHE A 235 -1.97 -0.62 -18.32
CA PHE A 235 -3.26 -1.05 -17.77
C PHE A 235 -3.28 -2.49 -17.26
N TYR A 236 -2.18 -3.22 -17.43
CA TYR A 236 -2.12 -4.63 -17.08
C TYR A 236 -1.09 -4.88 -15.98
N THR A 237 -1.42 -5.82 -15.11
CA THR A 237 -0.54 -6.28 -14.02
C THR A 237 -0.28 -7.76 -14.18
N ILE A 238 0.91 -8.26 -13.88
CA ILE A 238 1.25 -9.68 -13.94
C ILE A 238 0.27 -10.47 -13.07
N GLY A 239 -0.30 -11.55 -13.63
CA GLY A 239 -1.33 -12.37 -13.00
C GLY A 239 -2.75 -11.81 -13.10
N GLN A 240 -2.97 -10.68 -13.78
CA GLN A 240 -4.30 -10.15 -14.04
C GLN A 240 -5.07 -11.08 -14.99
N ARG A 241 -6.35 -11.32 -14.63
CA ARG A 241 -7.30 -12.12 -15.42
C ARG A 241 -8.36 -11.26 -16.09
N GLN A 242 -8.88 -10.29 -15.36
CA GLN A 242 -9.98 -9.45 -15.84
C GLN A 242 -9.50 -8.36 -16.80
N GLY A 243 -10.35 -7.98 -17.74
CA GLY A 243 -10.08 -6.86 -18.66
C GLY A 243 -9.14 -7.17 -19.82
N LEU A 244 -8.77 -8.45 -20.04
CA LEU A 244 -7.95 -8.84 -21.20
C LEU A 244 -8.76 -8.80 -22.52
N GLY A 245 -10.08 -8.99 -22.46
CA GLY A 245 -10.93 -8.96 -23.66
C GLY A 245 -10.67 -10.08 -24.68
N ILE A 246 -9.92 -11.12 -24.28
CA ILE A 246 -9.62 -12.26 -25.13
C ILE A 246 -10.87 -13.16 -25.19
N GLY A 247 -11.44 -13.30 -26.37
CA GLY A 247 -12.52 -14.22 -26.65
C GLY A 247 -12.04 -15.69 -26.71
N GLY A 248 -12.94 -16.60 -27.05
CA GLY A 248 -12.59 -18.00 -27.29
C GLY A 248 -11.59 -18.13 -28.44
N VAL A 249 -10.37 -18.59 -28.14
CA VAL A 249 -9.35 -18.86 -29.15
C VAL A 249 -9.55 -20.29 -29.66
N LYS A 250 -9.67 -20.44 -30.99
CA LYS A 250 -9.91 -21.73 -31.61
C LYS A 250 -8.77 -22.70 -31.30
N ASN A 251 -9.09 -23.93 -30.87
CA ASN A 251 -8.16 -24.98 -30.45
C ASN A 251 -7.38 -24.70 -29.14
N SER A 252 -7.79 -23.73 -28.33
CA SER A 252 -7.25 -23.53 -26.99
C SER A 252 -8.11 -24.25 -25.95
N PRO A 253 -7.53 -24.66 -24.80
CA PRO A 253 -8.30 -25.13 -23.64
C PRO A 253 -9.36 -24.11 -23.20
N ASP A 254 -10.43 -24.55 -22.54
CA ASP A 254 -11.44 -23.67 -21.95
C ASP A 254 -10.99 -23.21 -20.55
N GLU A 255 -9.85 -22.52 -20.51
CA GLU A 255 -9.26 -21.99 -19.30
C GLU A 255 -9.10 -20.46 -19.38
N PRO A 256 -9.17 -19.75 -18.23
CA PRO A 256 -8.97 -18.31 -18.21
C PRO A 256 -7.58 -17.88 -18.66
N TRP A 257 -7.52 -16.75 -19.36
CA TRP A 257 -6.27 -16.08 -19.72
C TRP A 257 -5.74 -15.22 -18.58
N TYR A 258 -4.41 -15.16 -18.47
CA TYR A 258 -3.68 -14.35 -17.48
C TYR A 258 -2.56 -13.57 -18.15
N THR A 259 -2.30 -12.36 -17.68
CA THR A 259 -1.08 -11.60 -18.02
C THR A 259 0.13 -12.32 -17.40
N LEU A 260 1.09 -12.69 -18.23
CA LEU A 260 2.31 -13.38 -17.83
C LEU A 260 3.50 -12.43 -17.77
N GLN A 261 3.67 -11.57 -18.79
CA GLN A 261 4.80 -10.67 -18.90
C GLN A 261 4.42 -9.44 -19.74
N LYS A 262 5.13 -8.33 -19.53
CA LYS A 262 5.09 -7.12 -20.35
C LYS A 262 6.43 -7.01 -21.10
N ASP A 263 6.41 -7.09 -22.42
CA ASP A 263 7.58 -6.76 -23.24
C ASP A 263 7.49 -5.28 -23.64
N LEU A 264 8.23 -4.45 -22.92
CA LEU A 264 8.23 -3.00 -23.14
C LEU A 264 8.94 -2.62 -24.43
N THR A 265 9.92 -3.44 -24.86
CA THR A 265 10.71 -3.15 -26.07
C THR A 265 9.90 -3.32 -27.33
N SER A 266 9.13 -4.40 -27.41
CA SER A 266 8.28 -4.70 -28.58
C SER A 266 6.82 -4.22 -28.41
N ASN A 267 6.47 -3.61 -27.27
CA ASN A 267 5.11 -3.23 -26.89
C ASN A 267 4.12 -4.40 -26.97
N ARG A 268 4.49 -5.55 -26.39
CA ARG A 268 3.67 -6.77 -26.39
C ARG A 268 3.28 -7.19 -25.00
N LEU A 269 2.02 -7.63 -24.86
CA LEU A 269 1.51 -8.25 -23.66
C LEU A 269 1.55 -9.77 -23.82
N VAL A 270 2.43 -10.45 -23.08
CA VAL A 270 2.47 -11.92 -23.09
C VAL A 270 1.38 -12.45 -22.17
N VAL A 271 0.52 -13.30 -22.69
CA VAL A 271 -0.63 -13.88 -21.99
C VAL A 271 -0.66 -15.40 -22.15
N GLY A 272 -1.18 -16.10 -21.15
CA GLY A 272 -1.30 -17.56 -21.19
C GLY A 272 -2.52 -18.05 -20.42
N GLN A 273 -2.94 -19.27 -20.72
CA GLN A 273 -4.10 -19.91 -20.10
C GLN A 273 -3.73 -20.69 -18.83
N GLY A 274 -4.69 -20.76 -17.91
CA GLY A 274 -4.57 -21.53 -16.68
C GLY A 274 -3.97 -20.76 -15.51
N ALA A 275 -4.59 -20.90 -14.34
CA ALA A 275 -4.14 -20.27 -13.10
C ALA A 275 -2.77 -20.81 -12.60
N GLN A 276 -2.37 -21.97 -13.09
CA GLN A 276 -1.11 -22.66 -12.75
C GLN A 276 -0.08 -22.57 -13.89
N HIS A 277 -0.24 -21.63 -14.82
CA HIS A 277 0.73 -21.45 -15.90
C HIS A 277 2.15 -21.22 -15.32
N PRO A 278 3.20 -21.99 -15.78
CA PRO A 278 4.54 -21.94 -15.17
C PRO A 278 5.14 -20.53 -15.10
N LEU A 279 4.93 -19.68 -16.11
CA LEU A 279 5.43 -18.32 -16.16
C LEU A 279 4.76 -17.36 -15.17
N LEU A 280 3.72 -17.80 -14.44
CA LEU A 280 3.16 -17.05 -13.32
C LEU A 280 3.95 -17.21 -12.02
N PHE A 281 4.86 -18.17 -11.96
CA PHE A 281 5.56 -18.52 -10.72
C PHE A 281 7.04 -18.20 -10.81
N THR A 282 7.57 -17.52 -9.81
CA THR A 282 8.99 -17.25 -9.65
C THR A 282 9.42 -17.51 -8.21
N ASP A 283 10.64 -18.00 -7.99
CA ASP A 283 11.18 -18.33 -6.68
C ASP A 283 12.20 -17.29 -6.17
N GLN A 284 12.60 -16.34 -7.02
CA GLN A 284 13.55 -15.31 -6.65
C GLN A 284 13.09 -13.92 -7.08
N LEU A 285 13.53 -12.93 -6.32
CA LEU A 285 13.37 -11.52 -6.66
C LEU A 285 14.57 -10.70 -6.18
N ARG A 286 14.80 -9.56 -6.82
CA ARG A 286 15.63 -8.47 -6.33
C ARG A 286 14.74 -7.30 -5.95
N ALA A 287 15.01 -6.72 -4.78
CA ALA A 287 14.34 -5.52 -4.31
C ALA A 287 15.35 -4.43 -3.96
N GLU A 288 14.98 -3.19 -4.21
CA GLU A 288 15.78 -2.00 -3.96
C GLU A 288 15.04 -1.00 -3.08
N GLY A 289 15.75 0.05 -2.62
CA GLY A 289 15.15 1.06 -1.74
C GLY A 289 14.64 0.48 -0.42
N ILE A 290 15.34 -0.51 0.14
CA ILE A 290 14.89 -1.19 1.36
C ILE A 290 14.97 -0.24 2.55
N ASN A 291 13.84 0.00 3.19
CA ASN A 291 13.78 0.57 4.52
C ASN A 291 13.85 -0.56 5.57
N TRP A 292 14.96 -0.64 6.30
CA TRP A 292 15.12 -1.52 7.46
C TRP A 292 14.74 -0.75 8.73
N ILE A 293 13.54 -0.96 9.26
CA ILE A 293 12.96 -0.16 10.35
C ILE A 293 13.86 -0.12 11.58
N ASN A 294 14.41 -1.26 11.99
CA ASN A 294 15.25 -1.38 13.19
C ASN A 294 16.73 -1.69 12.85
N GLY A 295 17.18 -1.28 11.67
CA GLY A 295 18.56 -1.42 11.26
C GLY A 295 18.80 -2.55 10.26
N ARG A 296 19.77 -2.31 9.36
CA ARG A 296 20.09 -3.22 8.26
C ARG A 296 20.80 -4.47 8.77
N PRO A 297 20.33 -5.68 8.38
CA PRO A 297 21.04 -6.93 8.64
C PRO A 297 22.45 -6.94 8.00
N SER A 298 23.45 -7.43 8.74
CA SER A 298 24.85 -7.49 8.29
C SER A 298 25.17 -8.72 7.43
N SER A 299 24.33 -9.75 7.48
CA SER A 299 24.51 -11.02 6.77
C SER A 299 23.16 -11.55 6.24
N ARG A 300 23.24 -12.58 5.42
CA ARG A 300 22.03 -13.29 4.97
C ARG A 300 21.29 -13.91 6.15
N PHE A 301 19.97 -13.92 6.10
CA PHE A 301 19.10 -14.43 7.15
C PHE A 301 17.81 -15.00 6.56
N THR A 302 17.15 -15.88 7.31
CA THR A 302 15.84 -16.42 7.00
C THR A 302 14.75 -15.64 7.73
N CYS A 303 13.65 -15.36 7.02
CA CYS A 303 12.48 -14.71 7.58
C CYS A 303 11.24 -15.08 6.77
N MET A 304 10.10 -14.48 7.12
CA MET A 304 8.90 -14.53 6.32
C MET A 304 8.81 -13.28 5.44
N ALA A 305 8.22 -13.39 4.24
CA ALA A 305 8.00 -12.24 3.37
C ALA A 305 6.61 -12.27 2.73
N LYS A 306 6.11 -11.07 2.40
CA LYS A 306 4.93 -10.87 1.56
C LYS A 306 5.32 -10.03 0.36
N ALA A 307 5.05 -10.52 -0.85
CA ALA A 307 5.21 -9.76 -2.10
C ALA A 307 3.90 -9.08 -2.55
N ARG A 308 2.82 -9.26 -1.80
CA ARG A 308 1.50 -8.61 -1.95
C ARG A 308 0.80 -8.48 -0.61
N TYR A 309 0.02 -7.44 -0.43
CA TYR A 309 -0.67 -7.12 0.83
C TYR A 309 -1.44 -8.31 1.43
N ARG A 310 -2.31 -8.96 0.64
CA ARG A 310 -3.17 -10.06 1.14
C ARG A 310 -2.55 -11.45 1.01
N GLN A 311 -1.26 -11.54 0.67
CA GLN A 311 -0.56 -12.80 0.61
C GLN A 311 -0.29 -13.32 2.02
N PRO A 312 -0.42 -14.63 2.29
CA PRO A 312 0.13 -15.24 3.50
C PRO A 312 1.64 -15.06 3.56
N ASP A 313 2.19 -15.09 4.77
CA ASP A 313 3.64 -15.08 4.98
C ASP A 313 4.31 -16.25 4.26
N GLN A 314 5.40 -15.98 3.55
CA GLN A 314 6.17 -16.97 2.78
C GLN A 314 7.59 -17.04 3.31
N GLN A 315 8.06 -18.25 3.61
CA GLN A 315 9.44 -18.45 4.07
C GLN A 315 10.44 -18.12 2.97
N CYS A 316 11.46 -17.36 3.32
CA CYS A 316 12.50 -16.97 2.38
C CYS A 316 13.86 -16.78 3.05
N LEU A 317 14.91 -16.83 2.19
CA LEU A 317 16.27 -16.41 2.51
C LEU A 317 16.51 -15.03 1.90
N VAL A 318 16.91 -14.07 2.72
CA VAL A 318 17.24 -12.71 2.30
C VAL A 318 18.75 -12.52 2.33
N THR A 319 19.31 -12.05 1.24
CA THR A 319 20.73 -11.71 1.10
C THR A 319 20.85 -10.21 0.85
N PRO A 320 21.28 -9.39 1.84
CA PRO A 320 21.50 -7.95 1.64
C PRO A 320 22.57 -7.69 0.59
N THR A 321 22.32 -6.75 -0.33
CA THR A 321 23.25 -6.30 -1.38
C THR A 321 23.63 -4.83 -1.13
N ALA A 322 24.50 -4.22 -1.95
CA ALA A 322 24.89 -2.83 -1.76
C ALA A 322 23.72 -1.85 -1.81
N THR A 323 22.74 -2.06 -2.71
CA THR A 323 21.61 -1.15 -2.97
C THR A 323 20.26 -1.66 -2.47
N GLY A 324 20.19 -2.95 -2.07
CA GLY A 324 18.93 -3.57 -1.70
C GLY A 324 19.10 -4.96 -1.11
N CYS A 325 18.37 -5.92 -1.64
CA CYS A 325 18.50 -7.34 -1.29
C CYS A 325 18.04 -8.26 -2.41
N GLU A 326 18.55 -9.48 -2.38
CA GLU A 326 18.03 -10.63 -3.13
C GLU A 326 17.25 -11.53 -2.17
N VAL A 327 16.12 -12.02 -2.65
CA VAL A 327 15.21 -12.87 -1.88
C VAL A 327 15.00 -14.17 -2.63
N GLN A 328 15.24 -15.29 -1.96
CA GLN A 328 14.94 -16.63 -2.45
C GLN A 328 13.84 -17.24 -1.60
N PHE A 329 12.68 -17.49 -2.20
CA PHE A 329 11.56 -18.17 -1.54
C PHE A 329 11.78 -19.68 -1.48
N GLU A 330 11.29 -20.30 -0.41
CA GLU A 330 11.30 -21.76 -0.29
C GLU A 330 10.38 -22.45 -1.34
N GLN A 331 9.27 -21.77 -1.68
CA GLN A 331 8.33 -22.21 -2.70
C GLN A 331 8.13 -21.10 -3.74
N PRO A 332 7.98 -21.43 -5.03
CA PRO A 332 7.70 -20.44 -6.05
C PRO A 332 6.45 -19.62 -5.73
N GLN A 333 6.55 -18.33 -5.90
CA GLN A 333 5.48 -17.36 -5.60
C GLN A 333 4.76 -16.93 -6.86
N ARG A 334 3.42 -16.88 -6.80
CA ARG A 334 2.60 -16.56 -7.95
C ARG A 334 2.57 -15.06 -8.22
N ALA A 335 2.89 -14.67 -9.45
CA ALA A 335 2.71 -13.34 -10.01
C ALA A 335 3.38 -12.23 -9.17
N ILE A 336 4.62 -12.45 -8.74
CA ILE A 336 5.44 -11.38 -8.19
C ILE A 336 5.59 -10.30 -9.28
N THR A 337 5.37 -9.05 -8.89
CA THR A 337 5.23 -7.96 -9.87
C THR A 337 6.21 -6.83 -9.57
N PRO A 338 7.09 -6.45 -10.52
CA PRO A 338 7.92 -5.25 -10.40
C PRO A 338 7.11 -3.98 -10.13
N GLY A 339 7.61 -3.13 -9.23
CA GLY A 339 6.92 -1.94 -8.74
C GLY A 339 6.05 -2.18 -7.50
N GLN A 340 5.69 -3.43 -7.18
CA GLN A 340 5.11 -3.79 -5.88
C GLN A 340 6.20 -3.90 -4.82
N SER A 341 5.80 -3.97 -3.55
CA SER A 341 6.76 -4.14 -2.45
C SER A 341 6.90 -5.58 -2.02
N VAL A 342 8.11 -5.94 -1.59
CA VAL A 342 8.35 -7.08 -0.70
C VAL A 342 8.56 -6.57 0.72
N VAL A 343 7.86 -7.17 1.69
CA VAL A 343 7.89 -6.78 3.10
C VAL A 343 8.27 -7.98 3.95
N PHE A 344 9.23 -7.80 4.86
CA PHE A 344 9.87 -8.85 5.64
C PHE A 344 9.34 -8.87 7.07
N TYR A 345 9.16 -10.07 7.61
CA TYR A 345 8.61 -10.29 8.94
C TYR A 345 9.38 -11.37 9.73
N GLN A 346 9.44 -11.17 11.03
CA GLN A 346 9.85 -12.21 11.98
C GLN A 346 8.78 -12.36 13.06
N GLY A 347 7.95 -13.39 12.94
CA GLY A 347 6.69 -13.46 13.70
C GLY A 347 5.79 -12.28 13.32
N ASP A 348 5.36 -11.49 14.33
CA ASP A 348 4.57 -10.27 14.12
C ASP A 348 5.43 -9.04 13.79
N HIS A 349 6.73 -9.08 14.04
CA HIS A 349 7.62 -7.94 13.82
C HIS A 349 7.86 -7.71 12.33
N CYS A 350 7.50 -6.53 11.84
CA CYS A 350 7.81 -6.05 10.49
C CYS A 350 9.25 -5.50 10.47
N LEU A 351 10.14 -6.19 9.78
CA LEU A 351 11.55 -5.81 9.68
C LEU A 351 11.78 -4.64 8.72
N GLY A 352 10.84 -4.41 7.80
CA GLY A 352 10.93 -3.44 6.73
C GLY A 352 10.61 -4.05 5.37
N GLY A 353 10.99 -3.36 4.30
CA GLY A 353 10.73 -3.82 2.93
C GLY A 353 11.19 -2.82 1.88
N GLY A 354 10.99 -3.15 0.62
CA GLY A 354 11.35 -2.28 -0.50
C GLY A 354 10.65 -2.67 -1.80
N THR A 355 10.98 -1.94 -2.86
CA THR A 355 10.35 -2.12 -4.18
C THR A 355 10.97 -3.29 -4.92
N ILE A 356 10.15 -4.16 -5.49
CA ILE A 356 10.55 -5.27 -6.32
C ILE A 356 10.97 -4.73 -7.69
N GLU A 357 12.23 -4.98 -8.08
CA GLU A 357 12.79 -4.55 -9.36
C GLU A 357 12.75 -5.65 -10.42
N ALA A 358 13.09 -6.88 -10.04
CA ALA A 358 13.16 -8.00 -10.96
C ALA A 358 12.78 -9.32 -10.29
N THR A 359 12.36 -10.30 -11.11
CA THR A 359 12.00 -11.65 -10.66
C THR A 359 12.54 -12.68 -11.63
N TRP A 360 12.93 -13.87 -11.12
CA TRP A 360 13.43 -14.98 -11.95
C TRP A 360 13.25 -16.33 -11.25
N ASN A 361 13.59 -17.41 -11.95
CA ASN A 361 13.62 -18.78 -11.44
C ASN A 361 15.05 -19.34 -11.51
N GLY A 362 15.48 -20.08 -10.48
CA GLY A 362 16.78 -20.73 -10.42
C GLY A 362 17.95 -19.77 -10.13
N GLN A 363 19.19 -20.26 -10.22
CA GLN A 363 20.38 -19.40 -10.11
C GLN A 363 20.48 -18.53 -11.37
N MET A 364 20.49 -17.21 -11.20
CA MET A 364 20.81 -16.31 -12.30
C MET A 364 22.26 -16.60 -12.75
N GLU A 365 22.43 -17.04 -13.99
CA GLU A 365 23.71 -16.84 -14.66
C GLU A 365 23.88 -15.33 -14.84
N ALA A 366 25.03 -14.79 -14.43
CA ALA A 366 25.33 -13.36 -14.35
C ALA A 366 25.35 -12.61 -15.72
N ALA A 367 24.72 -13.14 -16.75
CA ALA A 367 24.85 -12.72 -18.15
C ALA A 367 23.64 -11.99 -18.75
N ASP A 368 22.46 -11.97 -18.12
CA ASP A 368 21.23 -11.48 -18.76
C ASP A 368 20.59 -10.24 -18.10
N VAL A 369 21.43 -9.30 -17.59
CA VAL A 369 20.94 -8.00 -17.18
C VAL A 369 21.66 -6.92 -18.01
N CYS A 370 21.16 -6.72 -19.23
CA CYS A 370 21.37 -5.49 -20.00
C CYS A 370 20.04 -4.83 -20.30
#